data_61a5f79712dbd4ec97ffca3d6476b01b
#
_entry.id   61a5f79712dbd4ec97ffca3d6476b01b
#
_cell.length_a   1.000
_cell.length_b   1.000
_cell.length_c   1.000
_cell.angle_alpha   90.00
_cell.angle_beta   90.00
_cell.angle_gamma   90.00
#
_symmetry.space_group_name_H-M   'P 1'
#
loop_
_entity.id
_entity.type
_entity.pdbx_description
1 polymer ?
#
loop_
_entity_poly.entity_id
_entity_poly.type
_entity_poly.pdbx_seq_one_letter_code
_entity_poly.pdbx_strand_id
1 'polypeptide(L)'
;MPKSIFKRKIYDTIHDWKQKSNGHSALLVEGARRVGKSTVVEEFARNEYLSYILIDFNRASKEVQSLFDDLMDLDFIFLRLQQIYSKTLHTRKSVIIFDEVQSCPKARQAIKYLVQDGRYDYIETGSLISIKKNTEGITIPSEEDRIQMYPMDYEEFRWALGDTATAPLLKLFWDKKIPMGAAHRETQKNLRLYMLVGGMPQAVNAYLDTNNLQAVDEVKRRIIRLYEEDFIKIDPTEKVSKLFLSIPSMLSRNTSRYVASSVIGDLDEAKEIELLKSLEDSKTVNFAYHADDPNVGLPITANYDKFKLYVGDTGLFVTLAFWDKSFTDNVIYNKLLTDKLPVNLGYVYENLVAQMLVAAGNRLFYHTWPKDEKHYYEIDFLLSRGSKLCPVEVKSSGYKAHASLDAFCLKYSSRIKERYLIYTKDLLREGDMVYVPAYMTPLL
;
A
#
# COMPACT_ATOMS: atom_id res chain seq x y z
N MET A 1 11.39 -25.35 6.99
CA MET A 1 12.28 -24.78 5.97
C MET A 1 12.45 -23.31 6.29
N PRO A 2 13.61 -22.66 6.07
CA PRO A 2 13.71 -21.21 6.21
C PRO A 2 12.69 -20.58 5.26
N LYS A 3 11.92 -19.60 5.75
CA LYS A 3 10.96 -18.87 4.90
C LYS A 3 11.71 -18.23 3.75
N SER A 4 11.23 -18.43 2.52
CA SER A 4 11.83 -17.79 1.35
C SER A 4 11.70 -16.26 1.51
N ILE A 5 12.82 -15.56 1.36
CA ILE A 5 12.83 -14.10 1.32
C ILE A 5 12.41 -13.70 -0.10
N PHE A 6 11.31 -12.96 -0.19
CA PHE A 6 10.81 -12.51 -1.49
C PHE A 6 11.61 -11.32 -2.01
N LYS A 7 11.87 -11.33 -3.32
CA LYS A 7 12.37 -10.15 -4.02
C LYS A 7 11.32 -9.02 -3.94
N ARG A 8 11.73 -7.83 -3.52
CA ARG A 8 10.86 -6.67 -3.35
C ARG A 8 11.45 -5.46 -4.08
N LYS A 9 10.62 -4.69 -4.78
CA LYS A 9 11.03 -3.46 -5.50
C LYS A 9 11.62 -2.41 -4.56
N ILE A 10 11.14 -2.35 -3.33
CA ILE A 10 11.66 -1.41 -2.33
C ILE A 10 13.14 -1.63 -2.02
N TYR A 11 13.70 -2.83 -2.28
CA TYR A 11 15.13 -3.11 -2.13
C TYR A 11 15.97 -2.15 -2.97
N ASP A 12 15.57 -1.93 -4.22
CA ASP A 12 16.26 -1.00 -5.13
C ASP A 12 16.13 0.45 -4.63
N THR A 13 14.99 0.82 -4.04
CA THR A 13 14.80 2.14 -3.44
C THR A 13 15.68 2.37 -2.21
N ILE A 14 15.86 1.34 -1.36
CA ILE A 14 16.79 1.39 -0.22
C ILE A 14 18.23 1.50 -0.72
N HIS A 15 18.58 0.79 -1.79
CA HIS A 15 19.91 0.87 -2.40
C HIS A 15 20.18 2.29 -2.96
N ASP A 16 19.22 2.87 -3.64
CA ASP A 16 19.31 4.25 -4.13
C ASP A 16 19.49 5.26 -2.99
N TRP A 17 18.75 5.09 -1.88
CA TRP A 17 18.93 5.91 -0.69
C TRP A 17 20.35 5.80 -0.13
N LYS A 18 20.87 4.59 0.04
CA LYS A 18 22.25 4.36 0.53
C LYS A 18 23.27 5.13 -0.29
N GLN A 19 23.13 5.12 -1.63
CA GLN A 19 24.05 5.81 -2.52
C GLN A 19 23.90 7.35 -2.44
N LYS A 20 22.67 7.87 -2.40
CA LYS A 20 22.37 9.30 -2.39
C LYS A 20 22.64 9.94 -1.05
N SER A 21 22.19 9.32 0.04
CA SER A 21 22.37 9.81 1.40
C SER A 21 23.83 9.84 1.81
N ASN A 22 24.60 8.81 1.44
CA ASN A 22 26.01 8.64 1.82
C ASN A 22 26.25 8.92 3.33
N GLY A 23 25.28 8.53 4.19
CA GLY A 23 25.32 8.70 5.64
C GLY A 23 24.86 10.07 6.17
N HIS A 24 24.34 10.96 5.31
CA HIS A 24 23.82 12.26 5.75
C HIS A 24 22.37 12.21 6.24
N SER A 25 21.68 11.08 6.05
CA SER A 25 20.32 10.86 6.58
C SER A 25 20.14 9.41 6.99
N ALA A 26 19.29 9.16 7.98
CA ALA A 26 18.72 7.85 8.28
C ALA A 26 17.57 7.54 7.31
N LEU A 27 17.18 6.28 7.22
CA LEU A 27 16.02 5.85 6.41
C LEU A 27 14.93 5.27 7.30
N LEU A 28 13.74 5.86 7.28
CA LEU A 28 12.54 5.26 7.85
C LEU A 28 11.74 4.51 6.78
N VAL A 29 11.63 3.18 6.95
CA VAL A 29 10.75 2.32 6.13
C VAL A 29 9.42 2.17 6.86
N GLU A 30 8.41 2.91 6.40
CA GLU A 30 7.06 2.86 6.96
C GLU A 30 6.12 1.99 6.11
N GLY A 31 5.00 1.55 6.68
CA GLY A 31 3.99 0.77 5.97
C GLY A 31 3.16 -0.07 6.93
N ALA A 32 2.09 -0.66 6.42
CA ALA A 32 1.18 -1.50 7.20
C ALA A 32 1.93 -2.63 7.93
N ARG A 33 1.36 -3.10 9.02
CA ARG A 33 1.89 -4.26 9.73
C ARG A 33 1.87 -5.49 8.82
N ARG A 34 2.92 -6.35 8.90
CA ARG A 34 3.07 -7.61 8.16
C ARG A 34 3.34 -7.48 6.65
N VAL A 35 3.66 -6.30 6.13
CA VAL A 35 4.10 -6.13 4.71
C VAL A 35 5.53 -6.60 4.44
N GLY A 36 6.33 -6.89 5.50
CA GLY A 36 7.68 -7.45 5.39
C GLY A 36 8.82 -6.45 5.58
N LYS A 37 8.60 -5.31 6.23
CA LYS A 37 9.61 -4.25 6.46
C LYS A 37 10.91 -4.80 7.07
N SER A 38 10.84 -5.39 8.27
CA SER A 38 12.00 -5.93 8.99
C SER A 38 12.77 -6.94 8.15
N THR A 39 12.05 -7.81 7.40
CA THR A 39 12.67 -8.84 6.56
C THR A 39 13.48 -8.25 5.42
N VAL A 40 12.93 -7.26 4.69
CA VAL A 40 13.65 -6.66 3.54
C VAL A 40 14.82 -5.81 4.01
N VAL A 41 14.67 -5.09 5.13
CA VAL A 41 15.74 -4.25 5.68
C VAL A 41 16.89 -5.11 6.21
N GLU A 42 16.59 -6.22 6.89
CA GLU A 42 17.62 -7.15 7.35
C GLU A 42 18.33 -7.84 6.19
N GLU A 43 17.58 -8.25 5.14
CA GLU A 43 18.19 -8.83 3.94
C GLU A 43 19.09 -7.83 3.22
N PHE A 44 18.63 -6.58 3.10
CA PHE A 44 19.43 -5.49 2.55
C PHE A 44 20.72 -5.29 3.36
N ALA A 45 20.62 -5.23 4.68
CA ALA A 45 21.79 -5.05 5.53
C ALA A 45 22.79 -6.21 5.39
N ARG A 46 22.31 -7.44 5.29
CA ARG A 46 23.13 -8.64 5.10
C ARG A 46 23.92 -8.64 3.79
N ASN A 47 23.32 -8.12 2.73
CA ASN A 47 23.90 -8.14 1.39
C ASN A 47 24.76 -6.92 1.09
N GLU A 48 24.42 -5.76 1.65
CA GLU A 48 24.98 -4.47 1.25
C GLU A 48 25.98 -3.88 2.25
N TYR A 49 26.14 -4.48 3.45
CA TYR A 49 27.05 -4.02 4.48
C TYR A 49 27.97 -5.14 4.96
N LEU A 50 29.16 -4.75 5.44
CA LEU A 50 30.15 -5.69 6.00
C LEU A 50 29.63 -6.31 7.30
N SER A 51 28.91 -5.52 8.11
CA SER A 51 28.23 -5.99 9.31
C SER A 51 27.00 -5.13 9.62
N TYR A 52 26.10 -5.69 10.43
CA TYR A 52 24.93 -4.95 10.89
C TYR A 52 24.54 -5.36 12.32
N ILE A 53 23.88 -4.46 13.03
CA ILE A 53 23.18 -4.74 14.28
C ILE A 53 21.69 -4.46 14.03
N LEU A 54 20.84 -5.44 14.33
CA LEU A 54 19.38 -5.27 14.33
C LEU A 54 18.89 -5.24 15.77
N ILE A 55 18.28 -4.12 16.16
CA ILE A 55 17.67 -3.90 17.47
C ILE A 55 16.14 -3.95 17.29
N ASP A 56 15.52 -5.08 17.65
CA ASP A 56 14.07 -5.21 17.74
C ASP A 56 13.62 -4.61 19.09
N PHE A 57 13.08 -3.38 19.07
CA PHE A 57 12.68 -2.68 20.29
C PHE A 57 11.47 -3.29 21.01
N ASN A 58 10.71 -4.17 20.37
CA ASN A 58 9.68 -4.96 21.06
C ASN A 58 10.28 -6.05 21.97
N ARG A 59 11.53 -6.46 21.73
CA ARG A 59 12.23 -7.52 22.44
C ARG A 59 13.50 -7.05 23.14
N ALA A 60 13.95 -5.85 22.84
CA ALA A 60 15.17 -5.29 23.40
C ALA A 60 15.09 -5.20 24.94
N SER A 61 16.16 -5.59 25.61
CA SER A 61 16.27 -5.47 27.06
C SER A 61 16.20 -4.00 27.50
N LYS A 62 15.84 -3.78 28.76
CA LYS A 62 15.89 -2.41 29.33
C LYS A 62 17.29 -1.81 29.26
N GLU A 63 18.33 -2.63 29.36
CA GLU A 63 19.71 -2.22 29.19
C GLU A 63 19.95 -1.60 27.80
N VAL A 64 19.50 -2.27 26.73
CA VAL A 64 19.63 -1.74 25.35
C VAL A 64 18.83 -0.45 25.18
N GLN A 65 17.59 -0.41 25.70
CA GLN A 65 16.75 0.78 25.60
C GLN A 65 17.36 1.97 26.35
N SER A 66 17.94 1.75 27.53
CA SER A 66 18.55 2.81 28.34
C SER A 66 19.85 3.39 27.76
N LEU A 67 20.49 2.72 26.80
CA LEU A 67 21.64 3.29 26.09
C LEU A 67 21.27 4.59 25.34
N PHE A 68 20.02 4.79 25.00
CA PHE A 68 19.53 5.97 24.31
C PHE A 68 18.99 7.06 25.26
N ASP A 69 19.11 6.86 26.57
CA ASP A 69 18.72 7.86 27.58
C ASP A 69 19.73 9.01 27.70
N ASP A 70 21.01 8.70 27.47
CA ASP A 70 22.10 9.67 27.49
C ASP A 70 22.96 9.51 26.23
N LEU A 71 23.02 10.56 25.44
CA LEU A 71 23.72 10.60 24.15
C LEU A 71 25.06 11.36 24.23
N MET A 72 25.54 11.66 25.45
CA MET A 72 26.80 12.41 25.63
C MET A 72 28.03 11.60 25.23
N ASP A 73 27.96 10.28 25.32
CA ASP A 73 29.06 9.37 24.97
C ASP A 73 28.60 8.31 23.95
N LEU A 74 28.68 8.67 22.68
CA LEU A 74 28.35 7.76 21.58
C LEU A 74 29.34 6.58 21.47
N ASP A 75 30.60 6.73 21.89
CA ASP A 75 31.58 5.65 21.88
C ASP A 75 31.16 4.55 22.83
N PHE A 76 30.72 4.92 24.04
CA PHE A 76 30.17 3.98 25.00
C PHE A 76 28.97 3.22 24.42
N ILE A 77 28.03 3.93 23.80
CA ILE A 77 26.83 3.32 23.19
C ILE A 77 27.24 2.28 22.15
N PHE A 78 28.12 2.63 21.21
CA PHE A 78 28.51 1.71 20.14
C PHE A 78 29.33 0.52 20.66
N LEU A 79 30.21 0.72 21.64
CA LEU A 79 30.94 -0.38 22.24
C LEU A 79 30.00 -1.36 22.98
N ARG A 80 29.02 -0.85 23.72
CA ARG A 80 28.02 -1.68 24.42
C ARG A 80 27.14 -2.45 23.41
N LEU A 81 26.67 -1.80 22.34
CA LEU A 81 25.92 -2.49 21.29
C LEU A 81 26.74 -3.61 20.64
N GLN A 82 28.00 -3.35 20.30
CA GLN A 82 28.91 -4.38 19.75
C GLN A 82 29.07 -5.56 20.70
N GLN A 83 29.23 -5.28 21.99
CA GLN A 83 29.37 -6.31 23.03
C GLN A 83 28.08 -7.13 23.18
N ILE A 84 26.92 -6.47 23.33
CA ILE A 84 25.61 -7.14 23.55
C ILE A 84 25.25 -8.02 22.35
N TYR A 85 25.43 -7.50 21.15
CA TYR A 85 25.06 -8.22 19.91
C TYR A 85 26.18 -9.10 19.36
N SER A 86 27.36 -9.10 19.98
CA SER A 86 28.55 -9.86 19.52
C SER A 86 28.87 -9.58 18.04
N LYS A 87 28.85 -8.30 17.65
CA LYS A 87 29.10 -7.81 16.28
C LYS A 87 30.13 -6.70 16.30
N THR A 88 31.04 -6.70 15.34
CA THR A 88 31.97 -5.58 15.12
C THR A 88 31.37 -4.62 14.13
N LEU A 89 31.34 -3.32 14.45
CA LEU A 89 30.93 -2.26 13.56
C LEU A 89 32.15 -1.62 12.88
N HIS A 90 32.02 -1.35 11.60
CA HIS A 90 33.06 -0.77 10.74
C HIS A 90 32.59 0.59 10.20
N THR A 91 33.38 1.63 10.40
CA THR A 91 33.05 2.99 9.94
C THR A 91 32.70 3.01 8.46
N ARG A 92 31.54 3.57 8.11
CA ARG A 92 30.96 3.68 6.77
C ARG A 92 30.72 2.35 6.03
N LYS A 93 30.84 1.20 6.73
CA LYS A 93 30.62 -0.14 6.16
C LYS A 93 29.63 -0.97 6.98
N SER A 94 29.03 -0.39 8.01
CA SER A 94 28.04 -1.05 8.86
C SER A 94 26.76 -0.22 8.95
N VAL A 95 25.65 -0.90 9.20
CA VAL A 95 24.34 -0.30 9.44
C VAL A 95 23.77 -0.78 10.77
N ILE A 96 23.10 0.12 11.49
CA ILE A 96 22.32 -0.19 12.67
C ILE A 96 20.85 -0.07 12.33
N ILE A 97 20.09 -1.15 12.51
CA ILE A 97 18.67 -1.22 12.21
C ILE A 97 17.89 -1.07 13.52
N PHE A 98 16.99 -0.08 13.55
CA PHE A 98 16.04 0.18 14.63
C PHE A 98 14.67 -0.38 14.20
N ASP A 99 14.42 -1.65 14.53
CA ASP A 99 13.17 -2.33 14.17
C ASP A 99 12.09 -2.01 15.22
N GLU A 100 10.86 -1.69 14.74
CA GLU A 100 9.73 -1.26 15.57
C GLU A 100 10.09 -0.06 16.48
N VAL A 101 10.71 0.96 15.88
CA VAL A 101 11.31 2.12 16.58
C VAL A 101 10.33 2.88 17.48
N GLN A 102 9.01 2.79 17.21
CA GLN A 102 7.98 3.39 18.06
C GLN A 102 7.96 2.83 19.49
N SER A 103 8.54 1.66 19.73
CA SER A 103 8.63 1.05 21.06
C SER A 103 9.75 1.65 21.92
N CYS A 104 10.64 2.49 21.32
CA CYS A 104 11.67 3.23 22.03
C CYS A 104 11.80 4.66 21.47
N PRO A 105 10.93 5.61 21.86
CA PRO A 105 10.94 6.98 21.34
C PRO A 105 12.28 7.70 21.49
N LYS A 106 13.04 7.42 22.55
CA LYS A 106 14.38 7.98 22.78
C LYS A 106 15.39 7.53 21.73
N ALA A 107 15.36 6.26 21.30
CA ALA A 107 16.19 5.78 20.21
C ALA A 107 15.89 6.50 18.90
N ARG A 108 14.61 6.78 18.62
CA ARG A 108 14.23 7.60 17.48
C ARG A 108 14.74 9.05 17.58
N GLN A 109 14.62 9.66 18.74
CA GLN A 109 15.18 11.01 18.99
C GLN A 109 16.70 11.03 18.80
N ALA A 110 17.39 9.94 19.14
CA ALA A 110 18.83 9.80 19.00
C ALA A 110 19.31 9.85 17.55
N ILE A 111 18.47 9.53 16.57
CA ILE A 111 18.83 9.45 15.13
C ILE A 111 19.54 10.73 14.66
N LYS A 112 19.08 11.90 15.05
CA LYS A 112 19.73 13.16 14.71
C LYS A 112 21.21 13.16 15.07
N TYR A 113 21.55 12.82 16.30
CA TYR A 113 22.92 12.82 16.81
C TYR A 113 23.76 11.68 16.23
N LEU A 114 23.13 10.52 16.02
CA LEU A 114 23.75 9.35 15.41
C LEU A 114 24.14 9.58 13.95
N VAL A 115 23.27 10.26 13.19
CA VAL A 115 23.55 10.66 11.79
C VAL A 115 24.66 11.73 11.76
N GLN A 116 24.63 12.71 12.68
CA GLN A 116 25.66 13.76 12.77
C GLN A 116 27.05 13.19 13.10
N ASP A 117 27.13 12.11 13.89
CA ASP A 117 28.37 11.38 14.16
C ASP A 117 28.99 10.77 12.90
N GLY A 118 28.16 10.30 11.96
CA GLY A 118 28.57 9.91 10.60
C GLY A 118 29.31 8.57 10.49
N ARG A 119 29.52 7.82 11.56
CA ARG A 119 30.25 6.54 11.53
C ARG A 119 29.50 5.41 10.85
N TYR A 120 28.17 5.36 11.02
CA TYR A 120 27.34 4.24 10.56
C TYR A 120 26.12 4.77 9.81
N ASP A 121 25.50 3.91 9.00
CA ASP A 121 24.18 4.17 8.44
C ASP A 121 23.10 3.67 9.42
N TYR A 122 21.90 4.27 9.35
CA TYR A 122 20.78 3.93 10.22
C TYR A 122 19.53 3.69 9.38
N ILE A 123 18.85 2.57 9.65
CA ILE A 123 17.57 2.26 9.04
C ILE A 123 16.56 2.00 10.15
N GLU A 124 15.44 2.69 10.11
CA GLU A 124 14.33 2.54 11.03
C GLU A 124 13.19 1.80 10.36
N THR A 125 12.49 0.96 11.08
CA THR A 125 11.21 0.40 10.65
C THR A 125 10.14 0.68 11.70
N GLY A 126 8.89 0.82 11.24
CA GLY A 126 7.77 0.99 12.16
C GLY A 126 6.44 1.15 11.42
N SER A 127 5.34 1.02 12.16
CA SER A 127 4.03 1.41 11.67
C SER A 127 3.78 2.89 12.01
N LEU A 128 3.40 3.69 11.02
CA LEU A 128 3.28 5.14 11.20
C LEU A 128 2.29 5.53 12.31
N ILE A 129 1.20 4.78 12.42
CA ILE A 129 0.17 5.00 13.45
C ILE A 129 0.73 4.88 14.87
N SER A 130 1.57 3.87 15.11
CA SER A 130 2.24 3.68 16.40
C SER A 130 3.35 4.70 16.61
N ILE A 131 4.06 5.07 15.53
CA ILE A 131 5.11 6.10 15.57
C ILE A 131 4.52 7.43 16.03
N LYS A 132 3.43 7.92 15.41
CA LYS A 132 2.84 9.22 15.75
C LYS A 132 2.31 9.27 17.18
N LYS A 133 1.65 8.21 17.65
CA LYS A 133 1.14 8.16 19.02
C LYS A 133 2.24 8.17 20.08
N ASN A 134 3.37 7.56 19.81
CA ASN A 134 4.47 7.42 20.75
C ASN A 134 5.52 8.54 20.61
N THR A 135 5.32 9.52 19.71
CA THR A 135 6.23 10.65 19.52
C THR A 135 5.80 11.90 20.29
N GLU A 136 4.77 11.84 21.14
CA GLU A 136 4.44 12.93 22.04
C GLU A 136 5.64 13.22 22.96
N GLY A 137 6.16 14.46 22.88
CA GLY A 137 7.28 14.91 23.72
C GLY A 137 8.67 14.63 23.18
N ILE A 138 8.84 14.05 21.96
CA ILE A 138 10.15 13.95 21.31
C ILE A 138 10.25 14.84 20.07
N THR A 139 11.46 15.32 19.78
CA THR A 139 11.76 16.00 18.52
C THR A 139 11.92 14.96 17.41
N ILE A 140 11.09 15.07 16.35
CA ILE A 140 11.22 14.22 15.18
C ILE A 140 12.53 14.58 14.45
N PRO A 141 13.40 13.61 14.10
CA PRO A 141 14.63 13.90 13.39
C PRO A 141 14.36 14.58 12.04
N SER A 142 15.11 15.63 11.72
CA SER A 142 15.11 16.28 10.41
C SER A 142 16.02 15.54 9.41
N GLU A 143 16.95 14.75 9.94
CA GLU A 143 17.94 13.95 9.23
C GLU A 143 17.39 12.53 8.86
N GLU A 144 16.09 12.46 8.53
CA GLU A 144 15.38 11.20 8.22
C GLU A 144 14.71 11.29 6.84
N ASP A 145 15.10 10.42 5.92
CA ASP A 145 14.36 10.15 4.70
C ASP A 145 13.28 9.09 4.94
N ARG A 146 12.15 9.19 4.24
CA ARG A 146 11.03 8.26 4.42
C ARG A 146 10.65 7.58 3.13
N ILE A 147 10.48 6.27 3.20
CA ILE A 147 9.92 5.48 2.10
C ILE A 147 8.77 4.62 2.61
N GLN A 148 7.76 4.45 1.77
CA GLN A 148 6.61 3.62 2.11
C GLN A 148 6.71 2.25 1.46
N MET A 149 6.54 1.19 2.26
CA MET A 149 6.45 -0.19 1.82
C MET A 149 4.99 -0.64 1.76
N TYR A 150 4.58 -1.07 0.57
CA TYR A 150 3.23 -1.59 0.30
C TYR A 150 3.20 -3.12 0.41
N PRO A 151 2.01 -3.77 0.48
CA PRO A 151 1.87 -5.18 0.14
C PRO A 151 2.54 -5.48 -1.20
N MET A 152 2.92 -6.72 -1.45
CA MET A 152 3.50 -7.13 -2.74
C MET A 152 2.54 -6.76 -3.86
N ASP A 153 3.05 -6.07 -4.87
CA ASP A 153 2.27 -5.79 -6.07
C ASP A 153 2.17 -7.03 -6.97
N TYR A 154 1.44 -6.91 -8.10
CA TYR A 154 1.23 -8.05 -8.99
C TYR A 154 2.55 -8.59 -9.58
N GLU A 155 3.51 -7.74 -9.90
CA GLU A 155 4.81 -8.15 -10.40
C GLU A 155 5.64 -8.89 -9.34
N GLU A 156 5.71 -8.35 -8.12
CA GLU A 156 6.39 -8.99 -6.98
C GLU A 156 5.75 -10.35 -6.63
N PHE A 157 4.42 -10.44 -6.72
CA PHE A 157 3.69 -11.70 -6.58
C PHE A 157 4.08 -12.72 -7.68
N ARG A 158 4.23 -12.26 -8.94
CA ARG A 158 4.70 -13.14 -10.02
C ARG A 158 6.13 -13.62 -9.77
N TRP A 159 7.01 -12.73 -9.30
CA TRP A 159 8.37 -13.13 -8.91
C TRP A 159 8.38 -14.18 -7.81
N ALA A 160 7.51 -14.08 -6.82
CA ALA A 160 7.37 -15.08 -5.76
C ALA A 160 6.94 -16.44 -6.30
N LEU A 161 6.18 -16.48 -7.40
CA LEU A 161 5.80 -17.70 -8.12
C LEU A 161 6.86 -18.19 -9.13
N GLY A 162 8.04 -17.55 -9.18
CA GLY A 162 9.12 -17.90 -10.09
C GLY A 162 9.01 -17.30 -11.51
N ASP A 163 8.03 -16.41 -11.74
CA ASP A 163 7.84 -15.78 -13.04
C ASP A 163 8.42 -14.36 -13.07
N THR A 164 9.52 -14.22 -13.77
CA THR A 164 10.19 -12.92 -14.01
C THR A 164 9.95 -12.38 -15.42
N ALA A 165 9.26 -13.14 -16.28
CA ALA A 165 9.06 -12.80 -17.68
C ALA A 165 7.77 -12.01 -17.96
N THR A 166 6.73 -12.20 -17.15
CA THR A 166 5.42 -11.58 -17.39
C THR A 166 5.51 -10.05 -17.36
N ALA A 167 6.14 -9.43 -16.39
CA ALA A 167 6.16 -7.97 -16.29
C ALA A 167 6.90 -7.28 -17.44
N PRO A 168 8.12 -7.71 -17.86
CA PRO A 168 8.74 -7.20 -19.08
C PRO A 168 7.90 -7.39 -20.34
N LEU A 169 7.20 -8.53 -20.44
CA LEU A 169 6.29 -8.81 -21.54
C LEU A 169 5.11 -7.83 -21.57
N LEU A 170 4.46 -7.57 -20.43
CA LEU A 170 3.38 -6.60 -20.31
C LEU A 170 3.84 -5.21 -20.75
N LYS A 171 5.04 -4.79 -20.30
CA LYS A 171 5.62 -3.52 -20.70
C LYS A 171 5.84 -3.44 -22.21
N LEU A 172 6.36 -4.49 -22.84
CA LEU A 172 6.58 -4.55 -24.28
C LEU A 172 5.26 -4.36 -25.06
N PHE A 173 4.18 -5.07 -24.68
CA PHE A 173 2.87 -4.95 -25.32
C PHE A 173 2.25 -3.56 -25.08
N TRP A 174 2.40 -3.03 -23.85
CA TRP A 174 1.98 -1.69 -23.52
C TRP A 174 2.68 -0.62 -24.36
N ASP A 175 4.00 -0.66 -24.46
CA ASP A 175 4.78 0.33 -25.21
C ASP A 175 4.44 0.31 -26.72
N LYS A 176 4.19 -0.87 -27.27
CA LYS A 176 3.77 -1.06 -28.66
C LYS A 176 2.28 -0.82 -28.91
N LYS A 177 1.45 -0.70 -27.85
CA LYS A 177 -0.01 -0.58 -27.92
C LYS A 177 -0.69 -1.69 -28.73
N ILE A 178 -0.22 -2.91 -28.58
CA ILE A 178 -0.75 -4.10 -29.28
C ILE A 178 -1.35 -5.10 -28.28
N PRO A 179 -2.41 -5.85 -28.66
CA PRO A 179 -3.02 -6.85 -27.79
C PRO A 179 -2.09 -8.04 -27.51
N MET A 180 -2.23 -8.64 -26.34
CA MET A 180 -1.44 -9.82 -25.94
C MET A 180 -1.90 -11.12 -26.64
N GLY A 181 -3.11 -11.16 -27.19
CA GLY A 181 -3.64 -12.32 -27.89
C GLY A 181 -3.77 -13.54 -26.98
N ALA A 182 -3.14 -14.66 -27.35
CA ALA A 182 -3.24 -15.92 -26.61
C ALA A 182 -2.77 -15.82 -25.15
N ALA A 183 -1.77 -14.97 -24.84
CA ALA A 183 -1.24 -14.80 -23.49
C ALA A 183 -2.20 -14.05 -22.54
N HIS A 184 -3.16 -13.29 -23.06
CA HIS A 184 -4.13 -12.54 -22.27
C HIS A 184 -4.89 -13.43 -21.28
N ARG A 185 -5.39 -14.58 -21.74
CA ARG A 185 -6.23 -15.47 -20.94
C ARG A 185 -5.49 -16.00 -19.71
N GLU A 186 -4.25 -16.41 -19.89
CA GLU A 186 -3.41 -16.91 -18.80
C GLU A 186 -3.05 -15.78 -17.82
N THR A 187 -2.65 -14.62 -18.33
CA THR A 187 -2.31 -13.45 -17.50
C THR A 187 -3.53 -13.00 -16.67
N GLN A 188 -4.73 -13.01 -17.25
CA GLN A 188 -5.96 -12.70 -16.55
C GLN A 188 -6.28 -13.74 -15.45
N LYS A 189 -6.03 -15.03 -15.69
CA LYS A 189 -6.16 -16.08 -14.67
C LYS A 189 -5.19 -15.85 -13.52
N ASN A 190 -3.94 -15.50 -13.82
CA ASN A 190 -2.92 -15.19 -12.82
C ASN A 190 -3.25 -13.92 -12.02
N LEU A 191 -3.84 -12.90 -12.65
CA LEU A 191 -4.35 -11.72 -11.95
C LEU A 191 -5.45 -12.09 -10.95
N ARG A 192 -6.40 -12.94 -11.35
CA ARG A 192 -7.45 -13.40 -10.44
C ARG A 192 -6.90 -14.18 -9.25
N LEU A 193 -5.85 -14.98 -9.47
CA LEU A 193 -5.15 -15.65 -8.38
C LEU A 193 -4.54 -14.62 -7.40
N TYR A 194 -3.89 -13.57 -7.94
CA TYR A 194 -3.38 -12.47 -7.12
C TYR A 194 -4.49 -11.77 -6.32
N MET A 195 -5.65 -11.52 -6.92
CA MET A 195 -6.80 -10.95 -6.20
C MET A 195 -7.26 -11.81 -5.02
N LEU A 196 -7.13 -13.13 -5.13
CA LEU A 196 -7.52 -14.09 -4.08
C LEU A 196 -6.47 -14.23 -2.98
N VAL A 197 -5.20 -14.33 -3.36
CA VAL A 197 -4.09 -14.50 -2.42
C VAL A 197 -3.72 -13.17 -1.76
N GLY A 198 -3.67 -12.09 -2.54
CA GLY A 198 -3.19 -10.79 -2.12
C GLY A 198 -1.68 -10.66 -2.16
N GLY A 199 -1.21 -9.50 -1.70
CA GLY A 199 0.20 -9.14 -1.63
C GLY A 199 0.81 -9.25 -0.23
N MET A 200 0.10 -9.79 0.76
CA MET A 200 0.67 -9.98 2.09
C MET A 200 1.66 -11.15 2.08
N PRO A 201 2.97 -10.96 2.42
CA PRO A 201 3.98 -12.02 2.29
C PRO A 201 3.62 -13.32 3.01
N GLN A 202 2.93 -13.24 4.15
CA GLN A 202 2.49 -14.44 4.87
C GLN A 202 1.40 -15.21 4.11
N ALA A 203 0.49 -14.50 3.41
CA ALA A 203 -0.54 -15.12 2.59
C ALA A 203 0.06 -15.76 1.33
N VAL A 204 1.04 -15.08 0.70
CA VAL A 204 1.80 -15.61 -0.44
C VAL A 204 2.58 -16.87 -0.03
N ASN A 205 3.28 -16.86 1.11
CA ASN A 205 3.95 -18.07 1.64
C ASN A 205 2.96 -19.21 1.89
N ALA A 206 1.80 -18.93 2.51
CA ALA A 206 0.78 -19.96 2.73
C ALA A 206 0.31 -20.60 1.41
N TYR A 207 0.15 -19.80 0.36
CA TYR A 207 -0.18 -20.31 -0.97
C TYR A 207 0.93 -21.18 -1.56
N LEU A 208 2.19 -20.72 -1.51
CA LEU A 208 3.35 -21.47 -2.02
C LEU A 208 3.56 -22.79 -1.29
N ASP A 209 3.37 -22.80 0.04
CA ASP A 209 3.58 -23.99 0.86
C ASP A 209 2.48 -25.03 0.72
N THR A 210 1.23 -24.60 0.48
CA THR A 210 0.07 -25.48 0.56
C THR A 210 -0.73 -25.62 -0.74
N ASN A 211 -0.59 -24.69 -1.67
CA ASN A 211 -1.47 -24.50 -2.84
C ASN A 211 -2.96 -24.54 -2.47
N ASN A 212 -3.32 -24.05 -1.27
CA ASN A 212 -4.65 -24.12 -0.69
C ASN A 212 -5.15 -22.72 -0.32
N LEU A 213 -6.22 -22.26 -0.98
CA LEU A 213 -6.81 -20.94 -0.73
C LEU A 213 -7.53 -20.84 0.61
N GLN A 214 -7.96 -21.93 1.24
CA GLN A 214 -8.50 -21.90 2.59
C GLN A 214 -7.39 -21.57 3.59
N ALA A 215 -6.21 -22.18 3.49
CA ALA A 215 -5.06 -21.85 4.33
C ALA A 215 -4.64 -20.38 4.15
N VAL A 216 -4.71 -19.87 2.93
CA VAL A 216 -4.47 -18.45 2.62
C VAL A 216 -5.50 -17.54 3.33
N ASP A 217 -6.80 -17.88 3.25
CA ASP A 217 -7.86 -17.11 3.90
C ASP A 217 -7.69 -17.07 5.43
N GLU A 218 -7.31 -18.19 6.05
CA GLU A 218 -7.01 -18.25 7.48
C GLU A 218 -5.84 -17.33 7.88
N VAL A 219 -4.80 -17.24 7.04
CA VAL A 219 -3.68 -16.29 7.26
C VAL A 219 -4.17 -14.85 7.16
N LYS A 220 -4.97 -14.52 6.14
CA LYS A 220 -5.51 -13.18 5.94
C LYS A 220 -6.43 -12.76 7.09
N ARG A 221 -7.27 -13.66 7.60
CA ARG A 221 -8.10 -13.42 8.79
C ARG A 221 -7.25 -13.11 10.01
N ARG A 222 -6.13 -13.80 10.22
CA ARG A 222 -5.19 -13.45 11.31
C ARG A 222 -4.58 -12.06 11.14
N ILE A 223 -4.23 -11.67 9.91
CA ILE A 223 -3.70 -10.34 9.63
C ILE A 223 -4.75 -9.26 9.91
N ILE A 224 -5.99 -9.44 9.48
CA ILE A 224 -7.10 -8.51 9.75
C ILE A 224 -7.31 -8.35 11.26
N ARG A 225 -7.36 -9.44 12.03
CA ARG A 225 -7.47 -9.38 13.51
C ARG A 225 -6.33 -8.59 14.15
N LEU A 226 -5.09 -8.73 13.65
CA LEU A 226 -3.97 -7.93 14.12
C LEU A 226 -4.15 -6.44 13.84
N TYR A 227 -4.78 -6.08 12.72
CA TYR A 227 -5.13 -4.68 12.43
C TYR A 227 -6.19 -4.16 13.39
N GLU A 228 -7.24 -4.94 13.65
CA GLU A 228 -8.27 -4.59 14.65
C GLU A 228 -7.68 -4.39 16.04
N GLU A 229 -6.78 -5.29 16.49
CA GLU A 229 -6.07 -5.15 17.77
C GLU A 229 -5.23 -3.87 17.84
N ASP A 230 -4.57 -3.49 16.74
CA ASP A 230 -3.79 -2.25 16.68
C ASP A 230 -4.72 -1.01 16.67
N PHE A 231 -5.86 -1.07 15.99
CA PHE A 231 -6.87 0.00 16.01
C PHE A 231 -7.47 0.19 17.40
N ILE A 232 -7.80 -0.88 18.14
CA ILE A 232 -8.32 -0.82 19.50
C ILE A 232 -7.32 -0.17 20.46
N LYS A 233 -6.01 -0.42 20.31
CA LYS A 233 -4.97 0.26 21.11
C LYS A 233 -4.97 1.77 20.92
N ILE A 234 -5.35 2.25 19.74
CA ILE A 234 -5.36 3.66 19.37
C ILE A 234 -6.69 4.30 19.73
N ASP A 235 -7.77 3.63 19.38
CA ASP A 235 -9.13 4.04 19.65
C ASP A 235 -9.88 2.92 20.41
N PRO A 236 -9.89 2.97 21.76
CA PRO A 236 -10.63 1.99 22.56
C PRO A 236 -12.15 2.01 22.33
N THR A 237 -12.69 3.00 21.62
CA THR A 237 -14.13 3.05 21.25
C THR A 237 -14.44 2.18 20.02
N GLU A 238 -13.43 1.53 19.44
CA GLU A 238 -13.51 0.65 18.27
C GLU A 238 -14.04 1.31 16.98
N LYS A 239 -14.10 2.63 16.93
CA LYS A 239 -14.62 3.35 15.76
C LYS A 239 -13.71 3.23 14.56
N VAL A 240 -12.37 3.29 14.76
CA VAL A 240 -11.39 3.08 13.69
C VAL A 240 -11.54 1.66 13.11
N SER A 241 -11.71 0.64 13.93
CA SER A 241 -12.00 -0.73 13.48
C SER A 241 -13.27 -0.80 12.64
N LYS A 242 -14.36 -0.17 13.10
CA LYS A 242 -15.63 -0.14 12.36
C LYS A 242 -15.49 0.56 11.00
N LEU A 243 -14.76 1.68 10.94
CA LEU A 243 -14.47 2.35 9.68
C LEU A 243 -13.76 1.41 8.70
N PHE A 244 -12.72 0.71 9.15
CA PHE A 244 -12.00 -0.25 8.31
C PHE A 244 -12.89 -1.42 7.84
N LEU A 245 -13.61 -2.06 8.75
CA LEU A 245 -14.46 -3.22 8.46
C LEU A 245 -15.62 -2.89 7.50
N SER A 246 -16.09 -1.65 7.47
CA SER A 246 -17.22 -1.23 6.63
C SER A 246 -16.83 -0.94 5.17
N ILE A 247 -15.55 -0.85 4.82
CA ILE A 247 -15.09 -0.48 3.48
C ILE A 247 -15.74 -1.32 2.38
N PRO A 248 -15.76 -2.67 2.44
CA PRO A 248 -16.39 -3.47 1.39
C PRO A 248 -17.88 -3.19 1.22
N SER A 249 -18.60 -2.97 2.32
CA SER A 249 -20.02 -2.64 2.30
C SER A 249 -20.29 -1.29 1.64
N MET A 250 -19.46 -0.29 1.93
CA MET A 250 -19.57 1.05 1.33
C MET A 250 -19.29 1.04 -0.17
N LEU A 251 -18.22 0.37 -0.60
CA LEU A 251 -17.90 0.24 -2.02
C LEU A 251 -18.95 -0.55 -2.79
N SER A 252 -19.53 -1.60 -2.20
CA SER A 252 -20.55 -2.43 -2.86
C SER A 252 -21.88 -1.70 -3.12
N ARG A 253 -22.17 -0.62 -2.39
CA ARG A 253 -23.37 0.19 -2.54
C ARG A 253 -23.27 1.21 -3.67
N ASN A 254 -22.13 1.31 -4.37
CA ASN A 254 -21.86 2.34 -5.39
C ASN A 254 -22.14 3.77 -4.90
N THR A 255 -21.81 4.07 -3.65
CA THR A 255 -21.94 5.42 -3.12
C THR A 255 -20.83 6.30 -3.67
N SER A 256 -21.17 7.54 -4.03
CA SER A 256 -20.21 8.49 -4.61
C SER A 256 -19.10 8.93 -3.64
N ARG A 257 -19.22 8.58 -2.36
CA ARG A 257 -18.24 8.85 -1.30
C ARG A 257 -18.40 7.89 -0.14
N TYR A 258 -17.35 7.75 0.65
CA TYR A 258 -17.43 7.11 1.95
C TYR A 258 -18.09 8.09 2.95
N VAL A 259 -19.05 7.61 3.74
CA VAL A 259 -19.80 8.41 4.71
C VAL A 259 -19.50 7.85 6.11
N ALA A 260 -18.53 8.45 6.81
CA ALA A 260 -18.06 7.97 8.11
C ALA A 260 -19.18 7.98 9.16
N SER A 261 -20.01 9.02 9.21
CA SER A 261 -21.12 9.14 10.16
C SER A 261 -22.15 8.00 10.04
N SER A 262 -22.32 7.42 8.85
CA SER A 262 -23.22 6.25 8.67
C SER A 262 -22.67 4.96 9.33
N VAL A 263 -21.40 4.94 9.71
CA VAL A 263 -20.72 3.79 10.34
C VAL A 263 -20.53 3.99 11.84
N ILE A 264 -20.08 5.18 12.22
CA ILE A 264 -19.65 5.48 13.60
C ILE A 264 -20.58 6.46 14.34
N GLY A 265 -21.71 6.84 13.70
CA GLY A 265 -22.64 7.85 14.19
C GLY A 265 -22.09 9.26 14.01
N ASP A 266 -22.94 10.25 14.32
CA ASP A 266 -22.53 11.64 14.26
C ASP A 266 -21.56 11.94 15.39
N LEU A 267 -20.43 12.56 15.01
CA LEU A 267 -19.38 13.00 15.92
C LEU A 267 -19.11 14.49 15.66
N ASP A 268 -18.46 15.10 16.62
CA ASP A 268 -17.79 16.39 16.39
C ASP A 268 -16.71 16.21 15.30
N GLU A 269 -16.63 17.20 14.41
CA GLU A 269 -15.77 17.18 13.21
C GLU A 269 -14.30 16.90 13.55
N ALA A 270 -13.77 17.52 14.63
CA ALA A 270 -12.38 17.30 15.02
C ALA A 270 -12.12 15.86 15.40
N LYS A 271 -13.07 15.19 16.05
CA LYS A 271 -12.97 13.78 16.43
C LYS A 271 -13.08 12.84 15.23
N GLU A 272 -13.96 13.14 14.27
CA GLU A 272 -14.07 12.36 13.03
C GLU A 272 -12.75 12.45 12.24
N ILE A 273 -12.18 13.65 12.09
CA ILE A 273 -10.89 13.87 11.42
C ILE A 273 -9.77 13.07 12.12
N GLU A 274 -9.71 13.07 13.46
CA GLU A 274 -8.70 12.31 14.22
C GLU A 274 -8.78 10.81 13.94
N LEU A 275 -10.00 10.24 13.91
CA LEU A 275 -10.21 8.81 13.64
C LEU A 275 -9.84 8.45 12.18
N LEU A 276 -10.24 9.27 11.22
CA LEU A 276 -9.89 9.10 9.82
C LEU A 276 -8.38 9.22 9.59
N LYS A 277 -7.73 10.18 10.28
CA LYS A 277 -6.28 10.34 10.24
C LYS A 277 -5.56 9.13 10.82
N SER A 278 -6.08 8.58 11.91
CA SER A 278 -5.53 7.34 12.49
C SER A 278 -5.64 6.16 11.51
N LEU A 279 -6.77 6.06 10.79
CA LEU A 279 -6.93 5.04 9.76
C LEU A 279 -5.97 5.24 8.57
N GLU A 280 -5.77 6.48 8.09
CA GLU A 280 -4.81 6.81 7.02
C GLU A 280 -3.36 6.47 7.44
N ASP A 281 -2.99 6.83 8.67
CA ASP A 281 -1.67 6.59 9.23
C ASP A 281 -1.38 5.10 9.45
N SER A 282 -2.40 4.25 9.54
CA SER A 282 -2.23 2.79 9.61
C SER A 282 -1.60 2.19 8.37
N LYS A 283 -1.70 2.86 7.22
CA LYS A 283 -1.29 2.38 5.89
C LYS A 283 -1.99 1.08 5.46
N THR A 284 -3.09 0.74 6.12
CA THR A 284 -3.93 -0.43 5.77
C THR A 284 -4.97 -0.10 4.71
N VAL A 285 -5.18 1.19 4.44
CA VAL A 285 -6.16 1.71 3.49
C VAL A 285 -5.55 2.76 2.56
N ASN A 286 -6.20 2.95 1.42
CA ASN A 286 -5.90 4.00 0.45
C ASN A 286 -7.09 4.97 0.35
N PHE A 287 -6.83 6.25 0.52
CA PHE A 287 -7.81 7.32 0.33
C PHE A 287 -7.78 7.80 -1.11
N ALA A 288 -8.93 7.91 -1.74
CA ALA A 288 -9.11 8.65 -2.99
C ALA A 288 -9.93 9.91 -2.69
N TYR A 289 -9.34 11.08 -2.88
CA TYR A 289 -10.00 12.36 -2.60
C TYR A 289 -10.75 12.88 -3.82
N HIS A 290 -11.88 13.53 -3.58
CA HIS A 290 -12.63 14.17 -4.65
C HIS A 290 -11.88 15.40 -5.17
N ALA A 291 -11.75 15.55 -6.48
CA ALA A 291 -11.24 16.76 -7.10
C ALA A 291 -12.44 17.65 -7.50
N ASP A 292 -12.64 18.78 -6.83
CA ASP A 292 -13.78 19.67 -7.11
C ASP A 292 -13.67 20.34 -8.49
N ASP A 293 -12.47 20.72 -8.93
CA ASP A 293 -12.17 21.11 -10.31
C ASP A 293 -11.09 20.20 -10.90
N PRO A 294 -11.45 19.25 -11.79
CA PRO A 294 -10.47 18.36 -12.41
C PRO A 294 -9.51 19.15 -13.32
N ASN A 295 -8.29 19.36 -12.82
CA ASN A 295 -7.21 20.03 -13.54
C ASN A 295 -5.86 19.40 -13.14
N VAL A 296 -4.81 19.71 -13.90
CA VAL A 296 -3.44 19.38 -13.45
C VAL A 296 -3.17 20.03 -12.10
N GLY A 297 -2.48 19.33 -11.22
CA GLY A 297 -2.35 19.80 -9.84
C GLY A 297 -3.58 19.41 -8.99
N LEU A 298 -4.14 18.22 -9.21
CA LEU A 298 -5.28 17.66 -8.47
C LEU A 298 -5.26 17.91 -6.95
N PRO A 299 -4.11 17.93 -6.25
CA PRO A 299 -4.07 18.28 -4.83
C PRO A 299 -4.55 19.70 -4.50
N ILE A 300 -4.51 20.66 -5.46
CA ILE A 300 -4.92 22.04 -5.24
C ILE A 300 -6.45 22.14 -5.12
N THR A 301 -7.16 21.27 -5.82
CA THR A 301 -8.64 21.24 -5.85
C THR A 301 -9.21 20.02 -5.11
N ALA A 302 -8.37 19.33 -4.32
CA ALA A 302 -8.79 18.21 -3.52
C ALA A 302 -9.74 18.63 -2.41
N ASN A 303 -10.88 17.97 -2.35
CA ASN A 303 -11.84 18.11 -1.27
C ASN A 303 -11.61 16.97 -0.27
N TYR A 304 -11.02 17.29 0.87
CA TYR A 304 -10.66 16.29 1.89
C TYR A 304 -11.85 15.76 2.69
N ASP A 305 -13.03 16.43 2.60
CA ASP A 305 -14.27 15.98 3.24
C ASP A 305 -15.06 15.00 2.36
N LYS A 306 -14.62 14.86 1.10
CA LYS A 306 -15.20 13.92 0.15
C LYS A 306 -14.13 12.93 -0.31
N PHE A 307 -14.26 11.69 0.12
CA PHE A 307 -13.30 10.66 -0.22
C PHE A 307 -13.95 9.30 -0.39
N LYS A 308 -13.26 8.40 -1.07
CA LYS A 308 -13.52 6.96 -1.07
C LYS A 308 -12.39 6.26 -0.33
N LEU A 309 -12.70 5.10 0.27
CA LEU A 309 -11.73 4.25 0.96
C LEU A 309 -11.60 2.91 0.24
N TYR A 310 -10.35 2.49 0.06
CA TYR A 310 -9.99 1.19 -0.49
C TYR A 310 -9.08 0.47 0.51
N VAL A 311 -9.24 -0.85 0.64
CA VAL A 311 -8.30 -1.64 1.44
C VAL A 311 -6.96 -1.73 0.71
N GLY A 312 -5.86 -1.54 1.43
CA GLY A 312 -4.52 -1.51 0.87
C GLY A 312 -4.05 -2.82 0.20
N ASP A 313 -4.77 -3.93 0.45
CA ASP A 313 -4.53 -5.23 -0.18
C ASP A 313 -5.83 -5.87 -0.63
N THR A 314 -5.94 -6.20 -1.91
CA THR A 314 -7.16 -6.79 -2.49
C THR A 314 -7.45 -8.19 -1.96
N GLY A 315 -6.43 -8.97 -1.61
CA GLY A 315 -6.65 -10.26 -0.97
C GLY A 315 -7.29 -10.12 0.41
N LEU A 316 -6.85 -9.15 1.21
CA LEU A 316 -7.50 -8.82 2.49
C LEU A 316 -8.92 -8.30 2.26
N PHE A 317 -9.13 -7.46 1.24
CA PHE A 317 -10.46 -6.97 0.87
C PHE A 317 -11.44 -8.11 0.58
N VAL A 318 -11.03 -9.12 -0.20
CA VAL A 318 -11.87 -10.29 -0.54
C VAL A 318 -12.26 -11.09 0.71
N THR A 319 -11.34 -11.25 1.66
CA THR A 319 -11.64 -11.91 2.94
C THR A 319 -12.55 -11.04 3.81
N LEU A 320 -12.30 -9.74 3.88
CA LEU A 320 -13.06 -8.79 4.68
C LEU A 320 -14.52 -8.65 4.20
N ALA A 321 -14.76 -8.74 2.89
CA ALA A 321 -16.09 -8.67 2.32
C ALA A 321 -17.03 -9.81 2.79
N PHE A 322 -16.46 -10.90 3.32
CA PHE A 322 -17.18 -12.04 3.90
C PHE A 322 -16.65 -12.39 5.30
N TRP A 323 -16.38 -11.33 6.09
CA TRP A 323 -15.76 -11.47 7.41
C TRP A 323 -16.54 -12.35 8.37
N ASP A 324 -17.88 -12.28 8.33
CA ASP A 324 -18.82 -13.05 9.15
C ASP A 324 -19.08 -14.48 8.64
N LYS A 325 -18.51 -14.86 7.50
CA LYS A 325 -18.71 -16.15 6.82
C LYS A 325 -17.45 -17.02 6.86
N SER A 326 -17.64 -18.32 6.68
CA SER A 326 -16.55 -19.25 6.44
C SER A 326 -15.95 -19.05 5.04
N PHE A 327 -14.76 -19.59 4.81
CA PHE A 327 -14.13 -19.56 3.48
C PHE A 327 -15.05 -20.14 2.40
N THR A 328 -15.74 -21.26 2.68
CA THR A 328 -16.63 -21.95 1.75
C THR A 328 -17.85 -21.15 1.34
N ASP A 329 -18.27 -20.20 2.18
CA ASP A 329 -19.42 -19.32 1.92
C ASP A 329 -19.01 -18.05 1.18
N ASN A 330 -17.71 -17.80 1.00
CA ASN A 330 -17.24 -16.64 0.28
C ASN A 330 -17.38 -16.85 -1.24
N VAL A 331 -18.50 -16.36 -1.74
CA VAL A 331 -18.85 -16.50 -3.18
C VAL A 331 -17.88 -15.77 -4.11
N ILE A 332 -17.09 -14.81 -3.64
CA ILE A 332 -16.09 -14.10 -4.45
C ILE A 332 -14.99 -15.07 -4.89
N TYR A 333 -14.53 -15.98 -4.03
CA TYR A 333 -13.55 -17.01 -4.38
C TYR A 333 -13.99 -17.83 -5.57
N ASN A 334 -15.22 -18.39 -5.49
CA ASN A 334 -15.76 -19.20 -6.57
C ASN A 334 -15.94 -18.43 -7.87
N LYS A 335 -16.38 -17.18 -7.80
CA LYS A 335 -16.59 -16.33 -8.96
C LYS A 335 -15.28 -15.95 -9.64
N LEU A 336 -14.26 -15.60 -8.89
CA LEU A 336 -12.94 -15.28 -9.44
C LEU A 336 -12.25 -16.52 -10.04
N LEU A 337 -12.39 -17.70 -9.43
CA LEU A 337 -11.80 -18.93 -9.94
C LEU A 337 -12.47 -19.43 -11.23
N THR A 338 -13.79 -19.28 -11.36
CA THR A 338 -14.56 -19.89 -12.46
C THR A 338 -14.73 -19.02 -13.69
N ASP A 339 -14.17 -17.80 -13.72
CA ASP A 339 -14.35 -16.82 -14.81
C ASP A 339 -15.81 -16.39 -15.06
N LYS A 340 -16.70 -16.74 -14.15
CA LYS A 340 -18.11 -16.34 -14.15
C LYS A 340 -18.27 -15.08 -13.30
N LEU A 341 -17.74 -13.94 -13.78
CA LEU A 341 -17.86 -12.67 -13.08
C LEU A 341 -19.24 -12.06 -13.34
N PRO A 342 -20.17 -12.10 -12.40
CA PRO A 342 -21.40 -11.34 -12.52
C PRO A 342 -21.08 -9.84 -12.38
N VAL A 343 -22.00 -9.00 -12.85
CA VAL A 343 -21.95 -7.53 -12.83
C VAL A 343 -21.58 -6.95 -11.45
N ASN A 344 -21.74 -7.73 -10.36
CA ASN A 344 -21.62 -7.27 -8.98
C ASN A 344 -20.21 -7.32 -8.37
N LEU A 345 -19.13 -7.50 -9.14
CA LEU A 345 -17.75 -7.48 -8.62
C LEU A 345 -16.97 -6.22 -9.04
N GLY A 346 -17.62 -5.20 -9.55
CA GLY A 346 -17.00 -3.92 -9.93
C GLY A 346 -16.15 -3.36 -8.80
N TYR A 347 -16.67 -3.34 -7.58
CA TYR A 347 -15.99 -2.84 -6.38
C TYR A 347 -14.71 -3.59 -6.01
N VAL A 348 -14.60 -4.90 -6.35
CA VAL A 348 -13.36 -5.67 -6.13
C VAL A 348 -12.28 -5.24 -7.12
N TYR A 349 -12.66 -5.04 -8.40
CA TYR A 349 -11.74 -4.52 -9.42
C TYR A 349 -11.37 -3.08 -9.16
N GLU A 350 -12.27 -2.25 -8.67
CA GLU A 350 -12.00 -0.87 -8.28
C GLU A 350 -10.97 -0.82 -7.13
N ASN A 351 -11.11 -1.69 -6.11
CA ASN A 351 -10.11 -1.83 -5.04
C ASN A 351 -8.75 -2.31 -5.58
N LEU A 352 -8.74 -3.27 -6.50
CA LEU A 352 -7.51 -3.75 -7.14
C LEU A 352 -6.79 -2.62 -7.89
N VAL A 353 -7.54 -1.86 -8.68
CA VAL A 353 -6.99 -0.73 -9.45
C VAL A 353 -6.46 0.35 -8.51
N ALA A 354 -7.18 0.69 -7.45
CA ALA A 354 -6.70 1.62 -6.41
C ALA A 354 -5.37 1.16 -5.82
N GLN A 355 -5.27 -0.11 -5.40
CA GLN A 355 -4.03 -0.70 -4.87
C GLN A 355 -2.88 -0.61 -5.89
N MET A 356 -3.13 -0.98 -7.15
CA MET A 356 -2.10 -0.98 -8.20
C MET A 356 -1.62 0.43 -8.55
N LEU A 357 -2.53 1.41 -8.61
CA LEU A 357 -2.18 2.81 -8.86
C LEU A 357 -1.33 3.39 -7.73
N VAL A 358 -1.66 3.09 -6.46
CA VAL A 358 -0.88 3.53 -5.30
C VAL A 358 0.50 2.87 -5.29
N ALA A 359 0.59 1.57 -5.55
CA ALA A 359 1.88 0.87 -5.63
C ALA A 359 2.77 1.39 -6.77
N ALA A 360 2.17 1.94 -7.83
CA ALA A 360 2.86 2.63 -8.92
C ALA A 360 3.18 4.11 -8.61
N GLY A 361 2.97 4.58 -7.37
CA GLY A 361 3.34 5.92 -6.92
C GLY A 361 2.29 7.00 -7.19
N ASN A 362 1.06 6.65 -7.60
CA ASN A 362 0.01 7.63 -7.83
C ASN A 362 -0.76 7.94 -6.56
N ARG A 363 -1.07 9.23 -6.33
CA ARG A 363 -2.13 9.62 -5.40
C ARG A 363 -3.48 9.42 -6.07
N LEU A 364 -4.46 8.95 -5.31
CA LEU A 364 -5.78 8.67 -5.85
C LEU A 364 -6.67 9.91 -5.75
N PHE A 365 -7.29 10.26 -6.87
CA PHE A 365 -8.33 11.27 -6.96
C PHE A 365 -9.48 10.72 -7.80
N TYR A 366 -10.70 11.16 -7.52
CA TYR A 366 -11.89 10.85 -8.30
C TYR A 366 -12.72 12.13 -8.53
N HIS A 367 -13.73 12.07 -9.38
CA HIS A 367 -14.59 13.22 -9.63
C HIS A 367 -16.02 12.79 -9.85
N THR A 368 -16.96 13.56 -9.28
CA THR A 368 -18.40 13.38 -9.51
C THR A 368 -19.02 14.73 -9.86
N TRP A 369 -19.99 14.72 -10.79
CA TRP A 369 -20.76 15.92 -11.14
C TRP A 369 -22.19 15.56 -11.50
N PRO A 370 -23.18 16.49 -11.37
CA PRO A 370 -24.57 16.20 -11.66
C PRO A 370 -24.77 15.76 -13.11
N LYS A 371 -25.54 14.69 -13.30
CA LYS A 371 -26.08 14.25 -14.57
C LYS A 371 -27.47 14.84 -14.77
N ASP A 372 -28.29 14.76 -13.73
CA ASP A 372 -29.64 15.33 -13.63
C ASP A 372 -29.91 15.62 -12.12
N GLU A 373 -31.16 15.95 -11.77
CA GLU A 373 -31.54 16.28 -10.37
C GLU A 373 -31.28 15.15 -9.36
N LYS A 374 -31.22 13.88 -9.80
CA LYS A 374 -31.15 12.70 -8.93
C LYS A 374 -29.89 11.86 -9.15
N HIS A 375 -29.20 12.02 -10.27
CA HIS A 375 -28.09 11.17 -10.66
C HIS A 375 -26.84 11.98 -10.87
N TYR A 376 -25.70 11.31 -10.65
CA TYR A 376 -24.36 11.86 -10.86
C TYR A 376 -23.61 11.03 -11.89
N TYR A 377 -22.78 11.69 -12.68
CA TYR A 377 -21.67 11.06 -13.37
C TYR A 377 -20.51 10.89 -12.40
N GLU A 378 -19.71 9.86 -12.61
CA GLU A 378 -18.53 9.59 -11.81
C GLU A 378 -17.37 9.12 -12.69
N ILE A 379 -16.15 9.57 -12.38
CA ILE A 379 -14.88 9.03 -12.86
C ILE A 379 -14.18 8.39 -11.68
N ASP A 380 -13.87 7.10 -11.76
CA ASP A 380 -13.34 6.32 -10.68
C ASP A 380 -11.97 6.81 -10.22
N PHE A 381 -11.07 7.13 -11.18
CA PHE A 381 -9.77 7.72 -10.86
C PHE A 381 -9.37 8.80 -11.88
N LEU A 382 -8.63 9.80 -11.38
CA LEU A 382 -8.00 10.85 -12.17
C LEU A 382 -6.47 10.77 -12.00
N LEU A 383 -5.76 10.71 -13.11
CA LEU A 383 -4.29 10.76 -13.13
C LEU A 383 -3.82 12.03 -13.83
N SER A 384 -2.73 12.61 -13.32
CA SER A 384 -2.01 13.70 -14.00
C SER A 384 -0.85 13.13 -14.80
N ARG A 385 -0.74 13.51 -16.07
CA ARG A 385 0.38 13.11 -16.95
C ARG A 385 0.91 14.32 -17.71
N GLY A 386 2.01 14.89 -17.22
CA GLY A 386 2.53 16.17 -17.69
C GLY A 386 1.55 17.29 -17.41
N SER A 387 1.15 18.05 -18.45
CA SER A 387 0.22 19.17 -18.36
C SER A 387 -1.24 18.78 -18.59
N LYS A 388 -1.58 17.50 -18.58
CA LYS A 388 -2.91 16.98 -18.92
C LYS A 388 -3.40 15.95 -17.92
N LEU A 389 -4.73 15.71 -17.94
CA LEU A 389 -5.40 14.67 -17.18
C LEU A 389 -5.61 13.41 -18.02
N CYS A 390 -5.67 12.29 -17.32
CA CYS A 390 -6.11 11.00 -17.85
C CYS A 390 -7.20 10.46 -16.92
N PRO A 391 -8.49 10.58 -17.29
CA PRO A 391 -9.58 9.95 -16.56
C PRO A 391 -9.52 8.44 -16.74
N VAL A 392 -9.82 7.70 -15.67
CA VAL A 392 -9.82 6.25 -15.61
C VAL A 392 -11.17 5.77 -15.11
N GLU A 393 -11.83 4.91 -15.86
CA GLU A 393 -13.04 4.20 -15.48
C GLU A 393 -12.78 2.71 -15.36
N VAL A 394 -13.33 2.03 -14.36
CA VAL A 394 -13.11 0.60 -14.09
C VAL A 394 -14.37 -0.20 -14.37
N LYS A 395 -14.30 -1.19 -15.25
CA LYS A 395 -15.43 -2.05 -15.62
C LYS A 395 -15.05 -3.54 -15.49
N SER A 396 -15.62 -4.24 -14.53
CA SER A 396 -15.52 -5.71 -14.47
C SER A 396 -16.36 -6.39 -15.54
N SER A 397 -17.44 -5.73 -16.01
CA SER A 397 -18.33 -6.20 -17.09
C SER A 397 -19.01 -4.98 -17.75
N GLY A 398 -19.72 -5.21 -18.87
CA GLY A 398 -20.51 -4.14 -19.50
C GLY A 398 -19.69 -2.95 -20.05
N TYR A 399 -18.46 -3.18 -20.44
CA TYR A 399 -17.46 -2.16 -20.81
C TYR A 399 -17.88 -1.26 -22.00
N LYS A 400 -18.91 -1.63 -22.78
CA LYS A 400 -19.45 -0.81 -23.86
C LYS A 400 -20.26 0.40 -23.36
N ALA A 401 -20.66 0.40 -22.09
CA ALA A 401 -21.38 1.49 -21.46
C ALA A 401 -20.43 2.33 -20.60
N HIS A 402 -19.91 3.43 -21.14
CA HIS A 402 -18.93 4.34 -20.51
C HIS A 402 -19.38 5.81 -20.59
N ALA A 403 -20.69 6.04 -20.37
CA ALA A 403 -21.30 7.37 -20.52
C ALA A 403 -20.67 8.44 -19.61
N SER A 404 -20.20 8.07 -18.41
CA SER A 404 -19.52 9.02 -17.51
C SER A 404 -18.18 9.47 -18.11
N LEU A 405 -17.40 8.52 -18.63
CA LEU A 405 -16.10 8.82 -19.24
C LEU A 405 -16.28 9.71 -20.49
N ASP A 406 -17.27 9.43 -21.33
CA ASP A 406 -17.59 10.25 -22.51
C ASP A 406 -18.06 11.66 -22.14
N ALA A 407 -18.95 11.78 -21.18
CA ALA A 407 -19.44 13.07 -20.69
C ALA A 407 -18.30 13.90 -20.05
N PHE A 408 -17.39 13.26 -19.31
CA PHE A 408 -16.21 13.92 -18.75
C PHE A 408 -15.29 14.45 -19.85
N CYS A 409 -14.96 13.61 -20.83
CA CYS A 409 -14.08 13.99 -21.92
C CYS A 409 -14.67 15.09 -22.79
N LEU A 410 -15.97 15.11 -22.97
CA LEU A 410 -16.64 16.21 -23.65
C LEU A 410 -16.55 17.52 -22.84
N LYS A 411 -16.87 17.48 -21.56
CA LYS A 411 -16.89 18.66 -20.66
C LYS A 411 -15.49 19.25 -20.45
N TYR A 412 -14.46 18.43 -20.33
CA TYR A 412 -13.08 18.84 -20.01
C TYR A 412 -12.09 18.57 -21.16
N SER A 413 -12.57 18.57 -22.42
CA SER A 413 -11.79 18.13 -23.60
C SER A 413 -10.42 18.76 -23.73
N SER A 414 -10.26 20.06 -23.42
CA SER A 414 -8.98 20.78 -23.47
C SER A 414 -7.96 20.32 -22.43
N ARG A 415 -8.41 19.65 -21.38
CA ARG A 415 -7.58 19.19 -20.25
C ARG A 415 -7.15 17.72 -20.37
N ILE A 416 -7.72 16.96 -21.33
CA ILE A 416 -7.51 15.51 -21.46
C ILE A 416 -6.32 15.21 -22.39
N LYS A 417 -5.52 14.19 -21.99
CA LYS A 417 -4.46 13.62 -22.83
C LYS A 417 -4.91 12.34 -23.50
N GLU A 418 -5.30 11.38 -22.70
CA GLU A 418 -5.83 10.07 -23.07
C GLU A 418 -6.92 9.70 -22.06
N ARG A 419 -7.82 8.83 -22.43
CA ARG A 419 -8.83 8.28 -21.54
C ARG A 419 -8.67 6.78 -21.43
N TYR A 420 -8.74 6.26 -20.22
CA TYR A 420 -8.50 4.86 -19.92
C TYR A 420 -9.77 4.19 -19.41
N LEU A 421 -10.11 3.04 -20.01
CA LEU A 421 -11.12 2.14 -19.50
C LEU A 421 -10.45 0.85 -19.08
N ILE A 422 -10.33 0.61 -17.77
CA ILE A 422 -9.76 -0.63 -17.22
C ILE A 422 -10.83 -1.70 -17.21
N TYR A 423 -10.50 -2.88 -17.76
CA TYR A 423 -11.49 -3.94 -17.95
C TYR A 423 -10.86 -5.35 -17.94
N THR A 424 -11.68 -6.36 -18.22
CA THR A 424 -11.27 -7.77 -18.17
C THR A 424 -10.89 -8.37 -19.53
N LYS A 425 -10.87 -7.54 -20.61
CA LYS A 425 -10.46 -7.98 -21.94
C LYS A 425 -9.05 -7.53 -22.27
N ASP A 426 -8.58 -7.87 -23.46
CA ASP A 426 -7.22 -7.57 -23.91
C ASP A 426 -7.02 -6.09 -24.26
N LEU A 427 -5.76 -5.65 -24.35
CA LEU A 427 -5.40 -4.28 -24.69
C LEU A 427 -5.97 -3.91 -26.07
N LEU A 428 -6.70 -2.79 -26.13
CA LEU A 428 -7.27 -2.27 -27.35
C LEU A 428 -7.16 -0.74 -27.36
N ARG A 429 -6.90 -0.15 -28.51
CA ARG A 429 -6.93 1.30 -28.70
C ARG A 429 -7.91 1.68 -29.79
N GLU A 430 -8.83 2.58 -29.47
CA GLU A 430 -9.80 3.16 -30.41
C GLU A 430 -9.75 4.69 -30.30
N GLY A 431 -9.08 5.34 -31.24
CA GLY A 431 -8.87 6.78 -31.21
C GLY A 431 -8.06 7.22 -29.98
N ASP A 432 -8.63 8.05 -29.13
CA ASP A 432 -8.06 8.54 -27.86
C ASP A 432 -8.41 7.65 -26.66
N MET A 433 -9.30 6.66 -26.86
CA MET A 433 -9.66 5.67 -25.85
C MET A 433 -8.66 4.51 -25.83
N VAL A 434 -8.14 4.21 -24.65
CA VAL A 434 -7.32 3.03 -24.41
C VAL A 434 -8.05 2.10 -23.45
N TYR A 435 -8.43 0.94 -23.94
CA TYR A 435 -9.01 -0.14 -23.14
C TYR A 435 -7.88 -0.96 -22.54
N VAL A 436 -7.75 -0.93 -21.24
CA VAL A 436 -6.59 -1.44 -20.51
C VAL A 436 -6.95 -2.71 -19.74
N PRO A 437 -6.31 -3.87 -20.01
CA PRO A 437 -6.45 -5.02 -19.13
C PRO A 437 -6.05 -4.67 -17.70
N ALA A 438 -6.83 -5.09 -16.70
CA ALA A 438 -6.58 -4.71 -15.30
C ALA A 438 -5.16 -5.03 -14.81
N TYR A 439 -4.50 -6.07 -15.34
CA TYR A 439 -3.11 -6.39 -15.01
C TYR A 439 -2.06 -5.40 -15.57
N MET A 440 -2.45 -4.51 -16.49
CA MET A 440 -1.60 -3.43 -17.02
C MET A 440 -1.80 -2.10 -16.30
N THR A 441 -2.66 -2.02 -15.30
CA THR A 441 -2.88 -0.79 -14.49
C THR A 441 -1.58 -0.14 -13.98
N PRO A 442 -0.55 -0.89 -13.52
CA PRO A 442 0.70 -0.27 -13.06
C PRO A 442 1.50 0.46 -14.15
N LEU A 443 1.13 0.30 -15.42
CA LEU A 443 1.80 0.95 -16.56
C LEU A 443 1.16 2.29 -16.96
N LEU A 444 0.05 2.68 -16.30
CA LEU A 444 -0.64 3.98 -16.50
C LEU A 444 0.17 5.19 -15.93
#